data_a88901a21fa130869f7d1c8db6380977
#
_entry.id   a88901a21fa130869f7d1c8db6380977
#
_cell.length_a   1.000
_cell.length_b   1.000
_cell.length_c   1.000
_cell.angle_alpha   90.00
_cell.angle_beta   90.00
_cell.angle_gamma   90.00
#
_symmetry.space_group_name_H-M   'P 1'
#
loop_
_entity.id
_entity.type
_entity.pdbx_description
1 polymer ?
#
loop_
_entity_poly.entity_id
_entity_poly.type
_entity_poly.pdbx_seq_one_letter_code
_entity_poly.pdbx_strand_id
1 'polypeptide(L)'
;MDRTYLCIDLKSFYASVECVTRGLDPLTTNLVVADVGRTEKTICLAVTPSLKAYGIPGRARLFEVIQKVEQINRQRKYNAPRHKLDCESYNAVELERNPSLALSYIAAPPRMAYYMEYSTRIYNIYLKYIAPEDIHVYSIDEVFIDLTHYLSTYKCTARELAQTMIKDVLANTGITATAGIGTNMYLAKIAMDITAKKMPADENGVRIAELDEMSYRKELWTHKPLTDFWMLGSGIAKKLEANYMYTMGDVARCSHYDEAKLFKLFGVNAELIIDRAWGWESTTIADIKAYKPSSNSLSVGQVLKCPYNYEKTKLIVREMIDQHVLDLVDKGLVTDQIVLDIGYDIENLTDPKISAKYHGDVTTDRYGRKVPKHAHGTANLEKKTSSSHIITEATMNLFDRIINKDLLVRRITVATCKLVRESDVKNETVAEQISLFDNPVEKEKREQAERQALEQEKQMQKTIIGIKKRFGKNAILKGMNFQDGATARERNEQVGGHKA
;
A
#
# COMPACT_ATOMS: atom_id res chain seq x y z
N MET A 1 1.38 12.98 -32.61
CA MET A 1 -0.03 12.70 -32.24
C MET A 1 -0.20 13.11 -30.81
N ASP A 2 -1.18 13.92 -30.52
CA ASP A 2 -1.51 14.26 -29.15
C ASP A 2 -2.06 13.01 -28.47
N ARG A 3 -1.46 12.62 -27.34
CA ARG A 3 -1.89 11.44 -26.59
C ARG A 3 -3.09 11.79 -25.72
N THR A 4 -3.91 10.78 -25.46
CA THR A 4 -5.06 10.92 -24.55
C THR A 4 -5.08 9.78 -23.57
N TYR A 5 -4.91 10.11 -22.29
CA TYR A 5 -4.95 9.16 -21.18
C TYR A 5 -6.19 9.34 -20.34
N LEU A 6 -6.70 8.24 -19.83
CA LEU A 6 -7.81 8.17 -18.89
C LEU A 6 -7.32 7.53 -17.59
N CYS A 7 -7.63 8.14 -16.47
CA CYS A 7 -7.47 7.56 -15.13
C CYS A 7 -8.86 7.32 -14.54
N ILE A 8 -9.14 6.12 -14.05
CA ILE A 8 -10.42 5.74 -13.41
C ILE A 8 -10.13 5.26 -11.99
N ASP A 9 -10.88 5.79 -11.02
CA ASP A 9 -10.85 5.41 -9.59
C ASP A 9 -12.25 4.99 -9.13
N LEU A 10 -12.37 3.77 -8.61
CA LEU A 10 -13.64 3.22 -8.12
C LEU A 10 -14.01 3.85 -6.78
N LYS A 11 -15.19 4.44 -6.72
CA LYS A 11 -15.61 5.27 -5.59
C LYS A 11 -15.73 4.49 -4.29
N SER A 12 -14.86 4.78 -3.32
CA SER A 12 -14.83 4.11 -1.99
C SER A 12 -14.87 2.58 -2.10
N PHE A 13 -14.09 2.00 -2.99
CA PHE A 13 -14.20 0.67 -3.55
C PHE A 13 -14.59 -0.42 -2.54
N TYR A 14 -13.83 -0.65 -1.47
CA TYR A 14 -14.14 -1.70 -0.50
C TYR A 14 -15.49 -1.49 0.18
N ALA A 15 -15.81 -0.25 0.52
CA ALA A 15 -17.11 0.08 1.14
C ALA A 15 -18.26 -0.11 0.14
N SER A 16 -18.05 0.22 -1.13
CA SER A 16 -19.04 0.01 -2.19
C SER A 16 -19.29 -1.49 -2.43
N VAL A 17 -18.23 -2.32 -2.47
CA VAL A 17 -18.37 -3.79 -2.55
C VAL A 17 -19.19 -4.31 -1.37
N GLU A 18 -18.92 -3.84 -0.14
CA GLU A 18 -19.66 -4.26 1.05
C GLU A 18 -21.14 -3.83 1.01
N CYS A 19 -21.44 -2.64 0.51
CA CYS A 19 -22.83 -2.19 0.32
C CYS A 19 -23.55 -3.05 -0.70
N VAL A 20 -23.01 -3.18 -1.91
CA VAL A 20 -23.64 -3.96 -3.01
C VAL A 20 -23.90 -5.40 -2.60
N THR A 21 -22.96 -6.04 -1.91
CA THR A 21 -23.11 -7.43 -1.43
C THR A 21 -24.28 -7.59 -0.44
N ARG A 22 -24.63 -6.51 0.25
CA ARG A 22 -25.77 -6.48 1.22
C ARG A 22 -27.07 -5.98 0.59
N GLY A 23 -27.09 -5.71 -0.71
CA GLY A 23 -28.24 -5.11 -1.39
C GLY A 23 -28.48 -3.65 -1.02
N LEU A 24 -27.42 -2.94 -0.57
CA LEU A 24 -27.50 -1.54 -0.16
C LEU A 24 -26.87 -0.63 -1.21
N ASP A 25 -27.37 0.60 -1.32
CA ASP A 25 -26.81 1.60 -2.21
C ASP A 25 -25.52 2.20 -1.62
N PRO A 26 -24.35 2.11 -2.31
CA PRO A 26 -23.09 2.65 -1.85
C PRO A 26 -23.06 4.17 -1.67
N LEU A 27 -23.94 4.90 -2.35
CA LEU A 27 -23.96 6.37 -2.32
C LEU A 27 -24.73 6.93 -1.12
N THR A 28 -25.72 6.19 -0.62
CA THR A 28 -26.61 6.63 0.45
C THR A 28 -26.43 5.88 1.77
N THR A 29 -25.72 4.76 1.77
CA THR A 29 -25.49 3.96 2.98
C THR A 29 -24.26 4.45 3.73
N ASN A 30 -24.38 4.65 5.04
CA ASN A 30 -23.27 4.93 5.94
C ASN A 30 -22.58 3.62 6.35
N LEU A 31 -21.38 3.38 5.82
CA LEU A 31 -20.62 2.17 6.09
C LEU A 31 -19.12 2.44 6.16
N VAL A 32 -18.43 1.79 7.07
CA VAL A 32 -16.96 1.71 7.12
C VAL A 32 -16.51 0.26 6.99
N VAL A 33 -15.37 0.05 6.34
CA VAL A 33 -14.69 -1.25 6.31
C VAL A 33 -13.59 -1.23 7.34
N ALA A 34 -13.79 -1.94 8.45
CA ALA A 34 -12.86 -1.99 9.56
C ALA A 34 -12.91 -3.33 10.30
N ASP A 35 -11.77 -3.83 10.76
CA ASP A 35 -11.69 -5.04 11.58
C ASP A 35 -12.00 -4.70 13.05
N VAL A 36 -13.28 -4.73 13.39
CA VAL A 36 -13.78 -4.48 14.75
C VAL A 36 -13.30 -5.53 15.79
N GLY A 37 -12.84 -6.71 15.32
CA GLY A 37 -12.27 -7.74 16.19
C GLY A 37 -10.88 -7.40 16.74
N ARG A 38 -10.24 -6.32 16.24
CA ARG A 38 -8.94 -5.85 16.74
C ARG A 38 -9.14 -4.85 17.88
N THR A 39 -8.92 -3.59 17.62
CA THR A 39 -9.10 -2.50 18.59
C THR A 39 -9.70 -1.30 17.85
N GLU A 40 -10.29 -0.37 18.58
CA GLU A 40 -10.79 0.89 18.02
C GLU A 40 -9.69 1.75 17.36
N LYS A 41 -8.41 1.44 17.61
CA LYS A 41 -7.25 2.07 16.93
C LYS A 41 -7.01 1.52 15.52
N THR A 42 -7.80 0.53 15.06
CA THR A 42 -7.72 -0.01 13.70
C THR A 42 -8.03 1.08 12.67
N ILE A 43 -7.37 1.00 11.52
CA ILE A 43 -7.64 1.92 10.40
C ILE A 43 -8.83 1.38 9.61
N CYS A 44 -9.78 2.25 9.31
CA CYS A 44 -10.82 1.97 8.32
C CYS A 44 -10.17 1.91 6.93
N LEU A 45 -10.37 0.80 6.23
CA LEU A 45 -9.83 0.62 4.88
C LEU A 45 -10.61 1.44 3.85
N ALA A 46 -11.89 1.63 4.08
CA ALA A 46 -12.75 2.48 3.28
C ALA A 46 -13.91 3.05 4.11
N VAL A 47 -14.41 4.19 3.67
CA VAL A 47 -15.57 4.89 4.22
C VAL A 47 -16.47 5.28 3.05
N THR A 48 -17.77 5.07 3.16
CA THR A 48 -18.74 5.42 2.09
C THR A 48 -18.81 6.92 1.83
N PRO A 49 -19.23 7.34 0.63
CA PRO A 49 -19.38 8.77 0.29
C PRO A 49 -20.33 9.51 1.23
N SER A 50 -21.46 8.91 1.60
CA SER A 50 -22.42 9.48 2.53
C SER A 50 -21.82 9.79 3.90
N LEU A 51 -21.01 8.87 4.43
CA LEU A 51 -20.35 9.06 5.71
C LEU A 51 -19.18 10.05 5.63
N LYS A 52 -18.47 10.11 4.48
CA LYS A 52 -17.47 11.16 4.20
C LYS A 52 -18.05 12.55 4.18
N ALA A 53 -19.32 12.72 3.77
CA ALA A 53 -20.02 14.01 3.76
C ALA A 53 -20.14 14.64 5.15
N TYR A 54 -20.09 13.82 6.22
CA TYR A 54 -20.01 14.31 7.59
C TYR A 54 -18.59 14.69 8.06
N GLY A 55 -17.61 14.72 7.15
CA GLY A 55 -16.22 15.08 7.45
C GLY A 55 -15.37 13.94 8.03
N ILE A 56 -15.79 12.69 7.86
CA ILE A 56 -15.02 11.52 8.26
C ILE A 56 -14.02 11.18 7.13
N PRO A 57 -12.69 11.15 7.39
CA PRO A 57 -11.70 10.84 6.37
C PRO A 57 -11.83 9.42 5.81
N GLY A 58 -11.45 9.20 4.55
CA GLY A 58 -11.52 7.89 3.91
C GLY A 58 -10.68 6.79 4.57
N ARG A 59 -9.66 7.17 5.36
CA ARG A 59 -8.77 6.30 6.13
C ARG A 59 -8.71 6.68 7.61
N ALA A 60 -9.84 7.08 8.18
CA ALA A 60 -9.97 7.34 9.60
C ALA A 60 -9.63 6.11 10.45
N ARG A 61 -9.21 6.31 11.68
CA ARG A 61 -9.22 5.25 12.67
C ARG A 61 -10.64 5.04 13.20
N LEU A 62 -10.97 3.82 13.59
CA LEU A 62 -12.33 3.51 14.02
C LEU A 62 -12.79 4.39 15.19
N PHE A 63 -11.92 4.69 16.17
CA PHE A 63 -12.26 5.59 17.28
C PHE A 63 -12.58 7.01 16.80
N GLU A 64 -11.93 7.51 15.72
CA GLU A 64 -12.24 8.83 15.14
C GLU A 64 -13.63 8.84 14.51
N VAL A 65 -14.02 7.72 13.87
CA VAL A 65 -15.38 7.54 13.36
C VAL A 65 -16.40 7.59 14.50
N ILE A 66 -16.16 6.83 15.57
CA ILE A 66 -17.04 6.77 16.75
C ILE A 66 -17.22 8.18 17.34
N GLN A 67 -16.12 8.88 17.63
CA GLN A 67 -16.16 10.23 18.19
C GLN A 67 -16.90 11.23 17.29
N LYS A 68 -16.67 11.13 15.96
CA LYS A 68 -17.34 12.02 15.01
C LYS A 68 -18.83 11.76 14.93
N VAL A 69 -19.26 10.50 14.91
CA VAL A 69 -20.66 10.10 14.92
C VAL A 69 -21.34 10.58 16.22
N GLU A 70 -20.71 10.43 17.38
CA GLU A 70 -21.22 10.97 18.64
C GLU A 70 -21.37 12.50 18.60
N GLN A 71 -20.39 13.20 18.05
CA GLN A 71 -20.46 14.67 17.88
C GLN A 71 -21.65 15.06 17.01
N ILE A 72 -21.85 14.39 15.87
CA ILE A 72 -22.97 14.64 14.95
C ILE A 72 -24.29 14.33 15.67
N ASN A 73 -24.39 13.23 16.41
CA ASN A 73 -25.60 12.86 17.11
C ASN A 73 -25.96 13.84 18.26
N ARG A 74 -24.96 14.43 18.93
CA ARG A 74 -25.21 15.54 19.88
C ARG A 74 -25.85 16.74 19.19
N GLN A 75 -25.36 17.12 18.01
CA GLN A 75 -25.92 18.22 17.23
C GLN A 75 -27.31 17.88 16.66
N ARG A 76 -27.50 16.65 16.15
CA ARG A 76 -28.82 16.17 15.69
C ARG A 76 -29.84 16.18 16.84
N LYS A 77 -29.47 15.69 18.02
CA LYS A 77 -30.31 15.70 19.22
C LYS A 77 -30.72 17.14 19.62
N TYR A 78 -29.79 18.09 19.54
CA TYR A 78 -30.09 19.51 19.84
C TYR A 78 -31.12 20.08 18.85
N ASN A 79 -31.03 19.69 17.56
CA ASN A 79 -31.91 20.18 16.49
C ASN A 79 -33.22 19.35 16.38
N ALA A 80 -33.31 18.20 17.01
CA ALA A 80 -34.47 17.32 16.92
C ALA A 80 -35.66 17.87 17.71
N PRO A 81 -36.91 17.57 17.30
CA PRO A 81 -38.11 17.89 18.06
C PRO A 81 -37.99 17.35 19.51
N ARG A 82 -38.30 18.19 20.49
CA ARG A 82 -38.18 17.88 21.92
C ARG A 82 -36.78 17.50 22.42
N HIS A 83 -35.72 17.83 21.60
CA HIS A 83 -34.33 17.48 21.88
C HIS A 83 -34.12 15.98 22.15
N LYS A 84 -34.88 15.13 21.45
CA LYS A 84 -34.82 13.68 21.60
C LYS A 84 -34.63 13.01 20.25
N LEU A 85 -33.76 12.00 20.20
CA LEU A 85 -33.62 11.08 19.07
C LEU A 85 -34.42 9.82 19.40
N ASP A 86 -35.32 9.39 18.50
CA ASP A 86 -36.23 8.28 18.73
C ASP A 86 -35.67 6.93 18.24
N CYS A 87 -35.03 6.95 17.10
CA CYS A 87 -34.42 5.78 16.45
C CYS A 87 -33.07 6.16 15.82
N GLU A 88 -32.46 5.21 15.14
CA GLU A 88 -31.23 5.43 14.36
C GLU A 88 -31.38 4.94 12.92
N SER A 89 -30.59 5.51 11.99
CA SER A 89 -30.50 5.04 10.63
C SER A 89 -29.07 5.17 10.10
N TYR A 90 -28.69 4.19 9.27
CA TYR A 90 -27.48 4.25 8.47
C TYR A 90 -27.74 4.72 7.02
N ASN A 91 -28.96 5.11 6.68
CA ASN A 91 -29.32 5.62 5.37
C ASN A 91 -29.32 7.17 5.37
N ALA A 92 -28.50 7.78 4.52
CA ALA A 92 -28.35 9.23 4.45
C ALA A 92 -29.65 9.94 4.05
N VAL A 93 -30.45 9.36 3.17
CA VAL A 93 -31.72 9.92 2.72
C VAL A 93 -32.76 9.94 3.84
N GLU A 94 -32.83 8.86 4.65
CA GLU A 94 -33.70 8.83 5.82
C GLU A 94 -33.28 9.85 6.88
N LEU A 95 -31.96 9.97 7.10
CA LEU A 95 -31.40 10.94 8.04
C LEU A 95 -31.68 12.38 7.62
N GLU A 96 -31.70 12.67 6.32
CA GLU A 96 -32.04 13.99 5.78
C GLU A 96 -33.53 14.31 5.96
N ARG A 97 -34.39 13.33 5.71
CA ARG A 97 -35.85 13.47 5.80
C ARG A 97 -36.36 13.53 7.24
N ASN A 98 -35.70 12.88 8.16
CA ASN A 98 -36.15 12.78 9.57
C ASN A 98 -35.07 13.25 10.56
N PRO A 99 -35.18 14.46 11.10
CA PRO A 99 -34.24 15.00 12.06
C PRO A 99 -34.24 14.27 13.44
N SER A 100 -35.29 13.48 13.75
CA SER A 100 -35.34 12.68 14.98
C SER A 100 -34.54 11.39 14.95
N LEU A 101 -33.92 11.03 13.79
CA LEU A 101 -33.08 9.86 13.68
C LEU A 101 -31.64 10.17 14.12
N ALA A 102 -31.06 9.27 14.91
CA ALA A 102 -29.63 9.26 15.15
C ALA A 102 -28.85 8.73 13.93
N LEU A 103 -27.71 9.33 13.66
CA LEU A 103 -26.76 8.79 12.68
C LEU A 103 -26.17 7.49 13.21
N SER A 104 -26.33 6.41 12.48
CA SER A 104 -25.61 5.16 12.68
C SER A 104 -24.83 4.77 11.42
N TYR A 105 -24.02 3.74 11.52
CA TYR A 105 -23.25 3.20 10.38
C TYR A 105 -22.99 1.71 10.55
N ILE A 106 -22.77 1.03 9.45
CA ILE A 106 -22.39 -0.38 9.40
C ILE A 106 -20.85 -0.48 9.46
N ALA A 107 -20.30 -1.25 10.39
CA ALA A 107 -18.90 -1.60 10.43
C ALA A 107 -18.72 -3.00 9.81
N ALA A 108 -18.27 -3.05 8.56
CA ALA A 108 -18.04 -4.29 7.84
C ALA A 108 -16.61 -4.79 8.04
N PRO A 109 -16.39 -6.06 8.41
CA PRO A 109 -15.06 -6.64 8.45
C PRO A 109 -14.47 -6.72 7.03
N PRO A 110 -13.14 -6.50 6.84
CA PRO A 110 -12.52 -6.58 5.53
C PRO A 110 -12.56 -8.02 4.97
N ARG A 111 -12.73 -8.14 3.66
CA ARG A 111 -12.71 -9.39 2.88
C ARG A 111 -11.81 -9.19 1.66
N MET A 112 -10.48 -9.16 1.88
CA MET A 112 -9.52 -8.74 0.86
C MET A 112 -9.53 -9.61 -0.39
N ALA A 113 -9.67 -10.93 -0.24
CA ALA A 113 -9.75 -11.84 -1.39
C ALA A 113 -10.97 -11.52 -2.27
N TYR A 114 -12.10 -11.21 -1.64
CA TYR A 114 -13.33 -10.86 -2.34
C TYR A 114 -13.21 -9.50 -3.07
N TYR A 115 -12.50 -8.53 -2.49
CA TYR A 115 -12.23 -7.27 -3.17
C TYR A 115 -11.32 -7.46 -4.39
N MET A 116 -10.34 -8.36 -4.31
CA MET A 116 -9.50 -8.70 -5.45
C MET A 116 -10.32 -9.36 -6.58
N GLU A 117 -11.28 -10.22 -6.24
CA GLU A 117 -12.21 -10.82 -7.20
C GLU A 117 -13.05 -9.75 -7.92
N TYR A 118 -13.64 -8.82 -7.16
CA TYR A 118 -14.36 -7.68 -7.74
C TYR A 118 -13.51 -6.80 -8.63
N SER A 119 -12.28 -6.49 -8.21
CA SER A 119 -11.31 -5.73 -9.02
C SER A 119 -11.02 -6.44 -10.34
N THR A 120 -10.79 -7.76 -10.30
CA THR A 120 -10.56 -8.57 -11.50
C THR A 120 -11.80 -8.58 -12.41
N ARG A 121 -13.00 -8.69 -11.84
CA ARG A 121 -14.27 -8.62 -12.61
C ARG A 121 -14.39 -7.26 -13.31
N ILE A 122 -14.06 -6.15 -12.65
CA ILE A 122 -14.10 -4.81 -13.24
C ILE A 122 -13.03 -4.65 -14.31
N TYR A 123 -11.81 -5.15 -14.09
CA TYR A 123 -10.77 -5.16 -15.10
C TYR A 123 -11.21 -5.89 -16.38
N ASN A 124 -11.89 -7.03 -16.27
CA ASN A 124 -12.44 -7.75 -17.40
C ASN A 124 -13.54 -6.96 -18.14
N ILE A 125 -14.21 -6.02 -17.48
CA ILE A 125 -15.13 -5.10 -18.17
C ILE A 125 -14.34 -4.12 -19.03
N TYR A 126 -13.23 -3.54 -18.51
CA TYR A 126 -12.37 -2.64 -19.32
C TYR A 126 -11.79 -3.36 -20.55
N LEU A 127 -11.44 -4.63 -20.43
CA LEU A 127 -10.93 -5.43 -21.55
C LEU A 127 -11.93 -5.63 -22.70
N LYS A 128 -13.22 -5.34 -22.53
CA LYS A 128 -14.19 -5.33 -23.64
C LYS A 128 -13.94 -4.15 -24.60
N TYR A 129 -13.29 -3.10 -24.12
CA TYR A 129 -13.11 -1.83 -24.83
C TYR A 129 -11.66 -1.58 -25.23
N ILE A 130 -10.72 -2.00 -24.39
CA ILE A 130 -9.30 -1.62 -24.44
C ILE A 130 -8.44 -2.87 -24.35
N ALA A 131 -7.42 -2.96 -25.17
CA ALA A 131 -6.45 -4.05 -25.11
C ALA A 131 -5.61 -3.99 -23.81
N PRO A 132 -5.18 -5.14 -23.27
CA PRO A 132 -4.46 -5.18 -21.99
C PRO A 132 -3.11 -4.44 -22.03
N GLU A 133 -2.48 -4.29 -23.21
CA GLU A 133 -1.25 -3.53 -23.40
C GLU A 133 -1.42 -2.04 -23.12
N ASP A 134 -2.61 -1.48 -23.33
CA ASP A 134 -2.94 -0.07 -23.13
C ASP A 134 -3.60 0.23 -21.78
N ILE A 135 -3.69 -0.78 -20.91
CA ILE A 135 -4.16 -0.63 -19.52
C ILE A 135 -2.99 -0.84 -18.55
N HIS A 136 -2.79 0.09 -17.65
CA HIS A 136 -1.92 -0.04 -16.48
C HIS A 136 -2.76 -0.07 -15.20
N VAL A 137 -2.79 -1.21 -14.52
CA VAL A 137 -3.43 -1.37 -13.20
C VAL A 137 -2.53 -0.74 -12.15
N TYR A 138 -2.90 0.45 -11.69
CA TYR A 138 -2.13 1.21 -10.71
C TYR A 138 -2.38 0.72 -9.27
N SER A 139 -3.62 0.38 -8.96
CA SER A 139 -4.01 -0.21 -7.67
C SER A 139 -5.19 -1.18 -7.85
N ILE A 140 -5.73 -1.69 -6.74
CA ILE A 140 -6.90 -2.58 -6.75
C ILE A 140 -8.18 -1.89 -7.26
N ASP A 141 -8.24 -0.55 -7.18
CA ASP A 141 -9.39 0.28 -7.50
C ASP A 141 -9.11 1.37 -8.54
N GLU A 142 -7.87 1.42 -9.06
CA GLU A 142 -7.44 2.48 -9.96
C GLU A 142 -6.65 1.94 -11.17
N VAL A 143 -7.00 2.46 -12.36
CA VAL A 143 -6.35 2.11 -13.62
C VAL A 143 -6.02 3.37 -14.44
N PHE A 144 -4.91 3.30 -15.19
CA PHE A 144 -4.63 4.20 -16.30
C PHE A 144 -4.86 3.48 -17.61
N ILE A 145 -5.39 4.19 -18.61
CA ILE A 145 -5.74 3.68 -19.92
C ILE A 145 -5.23 4.67 -20.98
N ASP A 146 -4.51 4.19 -21.98
CA ASP A 146 -4.19 4.99 -23.16
C ASP A 146 -5.33 4.87 -24.17
N LEU A 147 -6.05 5.98 -24.40
CA LEU A 147 -7.19 6.05 -25.34
C LEU A 147 -6.77 6.50 -26.74
N THR A 148 -5.53 6.88 -26.96
CA THR A 148 -5.05 7.58 -28.17
C THR A 148 -5.53 6.95 -29.47
N HIS A 149 -5.41 5.63 -29.60
CA HIS A 149 -5.77 4.91 -30.81
C HIS A 149 -7.23 4.43 -30.87
N TYR A 150 -7.96 4.53 -29.76
CA TYR A 150 -9.32 4.01 -29.66
C TYR A 150 -10.39 5.02 -30.06
N LEU A 151 -10.13 6.34 -29.87
CA LEU A 151 -11.12 7.39 -30.14
C LEU A 151 -11.55 7.42 -31.61
N SER A 152 -10.61 7.24 -32.54
CA SER A 152 -10.93 7.16 -33.97
C SER A 152 -11.69 5.88 -34.32
N THR A 153 -11.37 4.76 -33.67
CA THR A 153 -12.02 3.46 -33.90
C THR A 153 -13.48 3.49 -33.41
N TYR A 154 -13.69 4.00 -32.20
CA TYR A 154 -15.04 4.12 -31.61
C TYR A 154 -15.84 5.34 -32.14
N LYS A 155 -15.18 6.25 -32.85
CA LYS A 155 -15.77 7.53 -33.34
C LYS A 155 -16.47 8.32 -32.24
N CYS A 156 -15.85 8.40 -31.07
CA CYS A 156 -16.37 9.09 -29.90
C CYS A 156 -15.26 9.90 -29.22
N THR A 157 -15.66 10.81 -28.34
CA THR A 157 -14.75 11.57 -27.47
C THR A 157 -14.22 10.70 -26.34
N ALA A 158 -13.11 11.08 -25.73
CA ALA A 158 -12.57 10.41 -24.54
C ALA A 158 -13.58 10.38 -23.39
N ARG A 159 -14.36 11.45 -23.22
CA ARG A 159 -15.42 11.55 -22.21
C ARG A 159 -16.54 10.53 -22.45
N GLU A 160 -17.02 10.43 -23.68
CA GLU A 160 -18.09 9.47 -24.04
C GLU A 160 -17.63 8.01 -23.84
N LEU A 161 -16.39 7.69 -24.21
CA LEU A 161 -15.85 6.37 -24.00
C LEU A 161 -15.67 6.07 -22.50
N ALA A 162 -15.16 7.02 -21.71
CA ALA A 162 -15.05 6.89 -20.26
C ALA A 162 -16.41 6.68 -19.61
N GLN A 163 -17.44 7.48 -20.00
CA GLN A 163 -18.81 7.30 -19.52
C GLN A 163 -19.38 5.92 -19.85
N THR A 164 -19.13 5.43 -21.07
CA THR A 164 -19.59 4.12 -21.52
C THR A 164 -18.98 3.01 -20.65
N MET A 165 -17.68 3.04 -20.43
CA MET A 165 -16.98 2.06 -19.58
C MET A 165 -17.46 2.12 -18.12
N ILE A 166 -17.60 3.32 -17.55
CA ILE A 166 -18.07 3.49 -16.15
C ILE A 166 -19.53 3.02 -16.00
N LYS A 167 -20.39 3.31 -16.98
CA LYS A 167 -21.77 2.81 -16.98
C LYS A 167 -21.84 1.28 -17.06
N ASP A 168 -20.98 0.63 -17.87
CA ASP A 168 -20.89 -0.82 -17.95
C ASP A 168 -20.41 -1.41 -16.60
N VAL A 169 -19.42 -0.77 -15.94
CA VAL A 169 -19.00 -1.16 -14.59
C VAL A 169 -20.17 -1.04 -13.60
N LEU A 170 -20.86 0.10 -13.58
CA LEU A 170 -22.00 0.33 -12.70
C LEU A 170 -23.11 -0.70 -12.91
N ALA A 171 -23.50 -0.96 -14.16
CA ALA A 171 -24.56 -1.91 -14.51
C ALA A 171 -24.23 -3.35 -14.07
N ASN A 172 -22.95 -3.74 -14.18
CA ASN A 172 -22.52 -5.11 -13.85
C ASN A 172 -22.13 -5.32 -12.38
N THR A 173 -21.77 -4.26 -11.66
CA THR A 173 -21.21 -4.37 -10.32
C THR A 173 -21.90 -3.50 -9.27
N GLY A 174 -22.74 -2.57 -9.65
CA GLY A 174 -23.35 -1.58 -8.75
C GLY A 174 -22.34 -0.54 -8.20
N ILE A 175 -21.12 -0.48 -8.74
CA ILE A 175 -20.06 0.41 -8.28
C ILE A 175 -19.83 1.51 -9.31
N THR A 176 -19.86 2.76 -8.86
CA THR A 176 -19.55 3.92 -9.68
C THR A 176 -18.07 4.33 -9.56
N ALA A 177 -17.63 5.23 -10.45
CA ALA A 177 -16.24 5.68 -10.49
C ALA A 177 -16.14 7.20 -10.70
N THR A 178 -14.95 7.71 -10.43
CA THR A 178 -14.50 9.06 -10.82
C THR A 178 -13.43 8.90 -11.88
N ALA A 179 -13.38 9.78 -12.87
CA ALA A 179 -12.38 9.70 -13.93
C ALA A 179 -11.73 11.05 -14.20
N GLY A 180 -10.52 11.00 -14.71
CA GLY A 180 -9.78 12.14 -15.22
C GLY A 180 -9.18 11.81 -16.59
N ILE A 181 -9.28 12.76 -17.51
CA ILE A 181 -8.73 12.69 -18.87
C ILE A 181 -7.60 13.70 -18.95
N GLY A 182 -6.50 13.34 -19.58
CA GLY A 182 -5.36 14.24 -19.76
C GLY A 182 -4.52 13.88 -20.98
N THR A 183 -3.70 14.84 -21.42
CA THR A 183 -2.71 14.65 -22.50
C THR A 183 -1.54 13.75 -22.11
N ASN A 184 -1.38 13.51 -20.82
CA ASN A 184 -0.44 12.57 -20.24
C ASN A 184 -1.02 11.93 -18.95
N MET A 185 -0.36 10.89 -18.43
CA MET A 185 -0.86 10.18 -17.24
C MET A 185 -0.91 11.05 -15.99
N TYR A 186 0.04 11.99 -15.85
CA TYR A 186 0.04 12.92 -14.72
C TYR A 186 -1.21 13.81 -14.73
N LEU A 187 -1.51 14.43 -15.87
CA LEU A 187 -2.68 15.30 -16.02
C LEU A 187 -3.99 14.53 -15.87
N ALA A 188 -4.08 13.30 -16.41
CA ALA A 188 -5.24 12.43 -16.20
C ALA A 188 -5.48 12.16 -14.71
N LYS A 189 -4.42 11.86 -13.96
CA LYS A 189 -4.51 11.64 -12.51
C LYS A 189 -4.89 12.91 -11.75
N ILE A 190 -4.30 14.04 -12.08
CA ILE A 190 -4.60 15.34 -11.44
C ILE A 190 -6.03 15.78 -11.75
N ALA A 191 -6.50 15.62 -12.98
CA ALA A 191 -7.89 15.87 -13.37
C ALA A 191 -8.85 15.05 -12.48
N MET A 192 -8.57 13.77 -12.26
CA MET A 192 -9.38 12.91 -11.43
C MET A 192 -9.31 13.31 -9.95
N ASP A 193 -8.11 13.49 -9.39
CA ASP A 193 -7.92 13.67 -7.94
C ASP A 193 -8.30 15.06 -7.44
N ILE A 194 -8.08 16.10 -8.24
CA ILE A 194 -8.29 17.50 -7.81
C ILE A 194 -9.52 18.09 -8.47
N THR A 195 -9.61 18.05 -9.80
CA THR A 195 -10.66 18.77 -10.54
C THR A 195 -11.99 18.03 -10.45
N ALA A 196 -12.04 16.74 -10.76
CA ALA A 196 -13.28 15.96 -10.74
C ALA A 196 -13.93 15.89 -9.35
N LYS A 197 -13.13 15.87 -8.29
CA LYS A 197 -13.67 15.86 -6.90
C LYS A 197 -14.44 17.12 -6.53
N LYS A 198 -14.17 18.23 -7.20
CA LYS A 198 -14.86 19.53 -6.98
C LYS A 198 -16.10 19.69 -7.87
N MET A 199 -16.24 18.86 -8.91
CA MET A 199 -17.40 18.92 -9.82
C MET A 199 -18.62 18.25 -9.20
N PRO A 200 -19.84 18.70 -9.56
CA PRO A 200 -21.06 17.95 -9.25
C PRO A 200 -21.00 16.58 -9.92
N ALA A 201 -21.55 15.57 -9.25
CA ALA A 201 -21.74 14.27 -9.84
C ALA A 201 -22.98 14.26 -10.73
N ASP A 202 -22.98 13.41 -11.76
CA ASP A 202 -24.19 13.11 -12.52
C ASP A 202 -25.18 12.24 -11.69
N GLU A 203 -26.31 11.90 -12.28
CA GLU A 203 -27.35 11.06 -11.65
C GLU A 203 -26.84 9.69 -11.16
N ASN A 204 -25.77 9.18 -11.76
CA ASN A 204 -25.12 7.90 -11.43
C ASN A 204 -23.93 8.09 -10.46
N GLY A 205 -23.73 9.29 -9.95
CA GLY A 205 -22.60 9.63 -9.06
C GLY A 205 -21.25 9.74 -9.77
N VAL A 206 -21.22 9.74 -11.12
CA VAL A 206 -20.00 9.83 -11.94
C VAL A 206 -19.51 11.27 -12.01
N ARG A 207 -18.20 11.44 -11.97
CA ARG A 207 -17.51 12.70 -12.18
C ARG A 207 -16.36 12.49 -13.15
N ILE A 208 -16.31 13.31 -14.20
CA ILE A 208 -15.22 13.26 -15.19
C ILE A 208 -14.68 14.66 -15.40
N ALA A 209 -13.37 14.84 -15.20
CA ALA A 209 -12.68 16.10 -15.49
C ALA A 209 -11.65 15.87 -16.61
N GLU A 210 -11.29 16.95 -17.29
CA GLU A 210 -10.30 16.93 -18.37
C GLU A 210 -9.29 18.05 -18.14
N LEU A 211 -8.00 17.76 -18.32
CA LEU A 211 -6.91 18.74 -18.25
C LEU A 211 -5.90 18.51 -19.39
N ASP A 212 -5.54 19.61 -20.02
CA ASP A 212 -4.30 19.74 -20.78
C ASP A 212 -3.29 20.60 -20.01
N GLU A 213 -2.09 20.81 -20.54
CA GLU A 213 -1.04 21.59 -19.89
C GLU A 213 -1.45 23.04 -19.63
N MET A 214 -2.25 23.63 -20.51
CA MET A 214 -2.66 25.03 -20.39
C MET A 214 -3.78 25.21 -19.36
N SER A 215 -4.79 24.36 -19.38
CA SER A 215 -5.87 24.36 -18.38
C SER A 215 -5.32 24.00 -16.98
N TYR A 216 -4.40 23.05 -16.89
CA TYR A 216 -3.70 22.74 -15.65
C TYR A 216 -3.00 23.97 -15.06
N ARG A 217 -2.21 24.70 -15.85
CA ARG A 217 -1.51 25.91 -15.40
C ARG A 217 -2.48 26.99 -14.96
N LYS A 218 -3.54 27.20 -15.74
CA LYS A 218 -4.56 28.23 -15.48
C LYS A 218 -5.36 27.94 -14.20
N GLU A 219 -5.72 26.67 -13.96
CA GLU A 219 -6.66 26.30 -12.90
C GLU A 219 -5.96 25.87 -11.62
N LEU A 220 -4.78 25.21 -11.73
CA LEU A 220 -4.17 24.50 -10.60
C LEU A 220 -2.81 25.03 -10.14
N TRP A 221 -2.19 25.97 -10.86
CA TRP A 221 -0.92 26.56 -10.42
C TRP A 221 -1.01 27.27 -9.06
N THR A 222 -2.19 27.69 -8.65
CA THR A 222 -2.43 28.34 -7.34
C THR A 222 -3.04 27.40 -6.30
N HIS A 223 -3.31 26.14 -6.69
CA HIS A 223 -3.93 25.16 -5.79
C HIS A 223 -3.04 24.80 -4.59
N LYS A 224 -3.68 24.64 -3.45
CA LYS A 224 -3.09 24.20 -2.17
C LYS A 224 -3.97 23.12 -1.53
N PRO A 225 -3.40 22.21 -0.75
CA PRO A 225 -1.98 22.05 -0.45
C PRO A 225 -1.20 21.33 -1.58
N LEU A 226 0.13 21.45 -1.57
CA LEU A 226 1.00 20.71 -2.52
C LEU A 226 0.85 19.19 -2.46
N THR A 227 0.44 18.66 -1.31
CA THR A 227 0.24 17.21 -1.10
C THR A 227 -0.97 16.64 -1.83
N ASP A 228 -1.83 17.45 -2.42
CA ASP A 228 -2.93 16.99 -3.27
C ASP A 228 -2.44 16.55 -4.65
N PHE A 229 -1.25 17.02 -5.06
CA PHE A 229 -0.66 16.64 -6.34
C PHE A 229 -0.01 15.26 -6.25
N TRP A 230 -0.29 14.43 -7.23
CA TRP A 230 0.23 13.07 -7.32
C TRP A 230 1.76 13.05 -7.21
N MET A 231 2.28 12.13 -6.38
CA MET A 231 3.69 11.93 -6.05
C MET A 231 4.38 13.09 -5.29
N LEU A 232 3.65 14.10 -4.84
CA LEU A 232 4.15 15.11 -3.92
C LEU A 232 3.82 14.75 -2.46
N GLY A 233 4.66 13.93 -1.86
CA GLY A 233 4.51 13.55 -0.45
C GLY A 233 4.84 14.70 0.51
N SER A 234 4.43 14.55 1.77
CA SER A 234 4.64 15.57 2.83
C SER A 234 6.11 15.99 3.02
N GLY A 235 7.06 15.09 2.74
CA GLY A 235 8.50 15.41 2.83
C GLY A 235 8.95 16.38 1.75
N ILE A 236 8.47 16.19 0.50
CA ILE A 236 8.75 17.10 -0.63
C ILE A 236 8.03 18.43 -0.38
N ALA A 237 6.75 18.41 0.00
CA ALA A 237 5.98 19.60 0.28
C ALA A 237 6.64 20.48 1.35
N LYS A 238 7.02 19.91 2.50
CA LYS A 238 7.73 20.64 3.56
C LYS A 238 9.05 21.25 3.09
N LYS A 239 9.79 20.56 2.22
CA LYS A 239 11.05 21.06 1.69
C LYS A 239 10.83 22.23 0.72
N LEU A 240 9.78 22.17 -0.10
CA LEU A 240 9.36 23.27 -0.98
C LEU A 240 8.89 24.48 -0.14
N GLU A 241 7.99 24.26 0.81
CA GLU A 241 7.45 25.30 1.71
C GLU A 241 8.54 26.01 2.51
N ALA A 242 9.53 25.25 3.04
CA ALA A 242 10.70 25.80 3.71
C ALA A 242 11.58 26.68 2.80
N ASN A 243 11.40 26.58 1.48
CA ASN A 243 12.06 27.39 0.46
C ASN A 243 11.10 28.39 -0.23
N TYR A 244 9.97 28.71 0.41
CA TYR A 244 8.97 29.68 -0.05
C TYR A 244 8.25 29.29 -1.34
N MET A 245 8.16 27.99 -1.64
CA MET A 245 7.37 27.46 -2.75
C MET A 245 6.14 26.71 -2.19
N TYR A 246 4.98 27.33 -2.29
CA TYR A 246 3.71 26.86 -1.70
C TYR A 246 2.75 26.27 -2.71
N THR A 247 3.03 26.42 -4.00
CA THR A 247 2.18 26.02 -5.12
C THR A 247 3.03 25.45 -6.26
N MET A 248 2.40 24.70 -7.18
CA MET A 248 3.08 24.22 -8.38
C MET A 248 3.51 25.39 -9.29
N GLY A 249 2.77 26.47 -9.32
CA GLY A 249 3.18 27.69 -10.02
C GLY A 249 4.43 28.33 -9.43
N ASP A 250 4.67 28.24 -8.11
CA ASP A 250 5.93 28.70 -7.49
C ASP A 250 7.11 27.83 -7.92
N VAL A 251 6.91 26.50 -7.99
CA VAL A 251 7.94 25.56 -8.47
C VAL A 251 8.27 25.84 -9.94
N ALA A 252 7.26 26.01 -10.79
CA ALA A 252 7.44 26.31 -12.21
C ALA A 252 8.21 27.65 -12.40
N ARG A 253 7.87 28.69 -11.64
CA ARG A 253 8.61 29.96 -11.67
C ARG A 253 10.05 29.77 -11.19
N CYS A 254 10.26 29.05 -10.10
CA CYS A 254 11.60 28.77 -9.60
C CYS A 254 12.45 28.03 -10.64
N SER A 255 11.89 27.06 -11.36
CA SER A 255 12.61 26.34 -12.41
C SER A 255 13.06 27.24 -13.57
N HIS A 256 12.33 28.33 -13.81
CA HIS A 256 12.70 29.31 -14.85
C HIS A 256 13.83 30.26 -14.41
N TYR A 257 13.83 30.68 -13.15
CA TYR A 257 14.77 31.70 -12.66
C TYR A 257 15.98 31.14 -11.90
N ASP A 258 15.83 30.00 -11.22
CA ASP A 258 16.86 29.37 -10.37
C ASP A 258 16.64 27.85 -10.33
N GLU A 259 16.78 27.19 -11.46
CA GLU A 259 16.66 25.74 -11.57
C GLU A 259 17.66 25.00 -10.68
N ALA A 260 18.88 25.55 -10.56
CA ALA A 260 19.96 24.99 -9.73
C ALA A 260 19.55 24.80 -8.27
N LYS A 261 18.67 25.68 -7.75
CA LYS A 261 18.11 25.54 -6.40
C LYS A 261 17.28 24.26 -6.26
N LEU A 262 16.46 23.92 -7.25
CA LEU A 262 15.64 22.71 -7.23
C LEU A 262 16.52 21.44 -7.29
N PHE A 263 17.55 21.43 -8.13
CA PHE A 263 18.52 20.33 -8.18
C PHE A 263 19.31 20.20 -6.87
N LYS A 264 19.67 21.29 -6.21
CA LYS A 264 20.30 21.26 -4.89
C LYS A 264 19.38 20.67 -3.81
N LEU A 265 18.08 20.91 -3.89
CA LEU A 265 17.09 20.42 -2.92
C LEU A 265 16.74 18.95 -3.15
N PHE A 266 16.59 18.49 -4.38
CA PHE A 266 15.96 17.22 -4.73
C PHE A 266 16.88 16.29 -5.54
N GLY A 267 18.08 16.72 -5.94
CA GLY A 267 18.96 15.94 -6.82
C GLY A 267 18.27 15.63 -8.15
N VAL A 268 18.47 14.44 -8.68
CA VAL A 268 17.87 13.99 -9.95
C VAL A 268 16.32 13.99 -9.96
N ASN A 269 15.69 13.94 -8.79
CA ASN A 269 14.24 14.03 -8.68
C ASN A 269 13.69 15.45 -8.98
N ALA A 270 14.58 16.47 -9.06
CA ALA A 270 14.18 17.83 -9.40
C ALA A 270 13.53 17.87 -10.79
N GLU A 271 14.06 17.14 -11.77
CA GLU A 271 13.53 17.05 -13.14
C GLU A 271 12.06 16.64 -13.13
N LEU A 272 11.72 15.56 -12.44
CA LEU A 272 10.33 15.09 -12.33
C LEU A 272 9.41 16.11 -11.64
N ILE A 273 9.91 16.84 -10.66
CA ILE A 273 9.13 17.85 -9.94
C ILE A 273 8.90 19.07 -10.86
N ILE A 274 9.90 19.48 -11.62
CA ILE A 274 9.84 20.58 -12.58
C ILE A 274 8.85 20.23 -13.69
N ASP A 275 9.00 19.08 -14.34
CA ASP A 275 8.10 18.63 -15.41
C ASP A 275 6.65 18.64 -14.97
N ARG A 276 6.37 18.07 -13.81
CA ARG A 276 5.02 18.07 -13.24
C ARG A 276 4.51 19.45 -12.87
N ALA A 277 5.36 20.37 -12.45
CA ALA A 277 4.98 21.74 -12.22
C ALA A 277 4.52 22.45 -13.51
N TRP A 278 5.08 22.06 -14.64
CA TRP A 278 4.67 22.52 -15.97
C TRP A 278 3.51 21.72 -16.58
N GLY A 279 3.09 20.62 -15.93
CA GLY A 279 2.04 19.73 -16.44
C GLY A 279 2.55 18.70 -17.44
N TRP A 280 3.86 18.44 -17.45
CA TRP A 280 4.51 17.52 -18.36
C TRP A 280 4.79 16.17 -17.72
N GLU A 281 4.61 15.10 -18.48
CA GLU A 281 5.05 13.74 -18.14
C GLU A 281 5.28 12.97 -19.44
N SER A 282 6.50 12.50 -19.63
CA SER A 282 6.89 11.77 -20.85
C SER A 282 6.59 10.27 -20.77
N THR A 283 6.47 9.72 -19.58
CA THR A 283 6.30 8.28 -19.33
C THR A 283 4.99 7.77 -19.94
N THR A 284 5.07 6.68 -20.69
CA THR A 284 3.93 6.02 -21.30
C THR A 284 3.62 4.69 -20.59
N ILE A 285 2.44 4.12 -20.84
CA ILE A 285 2.10 2.77 -20.34
C ILE A 285 3.09 1.72 -20.88
N ALA A 286 3.54 1.86 -22.12
CA ALA A 286 4.55 0.98 -22.71
C ALA A 286 5.90 1.06 -21.96
N ASP A 287 6.34 2.26 -21.57
CA ASP A 287 7.56 2.45 -20.78
C ASP A 287 7.44 1.80 -19.41
N ILE A 288 6.29 1.95 -18.73
CA ILE A 288 6.05 1.30 -17.43
C ILE A 288 6.14 -0.23 -17.57
N LYS A 289 5.55 -0.79 -18.61
CA LYS A 289 5.58 -2.25 -18.84
C LYS A 289 6.94 -2.77 -19.24
N ALA A 290 7.73 -1.97 -19.95
CA ALA A 290 9.09 -2.31 -20.36
C ALA A 290 10.11 -2.12 -19.22
N TYR A 291 9.78 -1.35 -18.18
CA TYR A 291 10.69 -1.01 -17.10
C TYR A 291 11.14 -2.25 -16.30
N LYS A 292 12.45 -2.42 -16.21
CA LYS A 292 13.08 -3.43 -15.36
C LYS A 292 13.90 -2.72 -14.29
N PRO A 293 13.55 -2.84 -13.01
CA PRO A 293 14.30 -2.20 -11.95
C PRO A 293 15.73 -2.74 -11.89
N SER A 294 16.70 -1.85 -11.65
CA SER A 294 18.13 -2.19 -11.52
C SER A 294 18.42 -3.00 -10.23
N SER A 295 17.58 -2.86 -9.22
CA SER A 295 17.64 -3.65 -8.00
C SER A 295 16.25 -4.04 -7.55
N ASN A 296 16.11 -5.27 -7.08
CA ASN A 296 14.86 -5.79 -6.57
C ASN A 296 14.99 -6.12 -5.08
N SER A 297 13.93 -5.87 -4.35
CA SER A 297 13.79 -6.32 -2.97
C SER A 297 12.39 -6.90 -2.74
N LEU A 298 12.30 -7.84 -1.84
CA LEU A 298 11.03 -8.36 -1.32
C LEU A 298 11.00 -8.11 0.17
N SER A 299 9.92 -7.53 0.69
CA SER A 299 9.81 -7.24 2.11
C SER A 299 8.46 -7.67 2.67
N VAL A 300 8.46 -8.06 3.93
CA VAL A 300 7.27 -8.36 4.71
C VAL A 300 7.34 -7.63 6.05
N GLY A 301 6.25 -6.97 6.44
CA GLY A 301 6.16 -6.25 7.72
C GLY A 301 4.95 -6.67 8.52
N GLN A 302 5.09 -6.62 9.84
CA GLN A 302 3.99 -6.88 10.78
C GLN A 302 3.97 -5.83 11.89
N VAL A 303 2.77 -5.32 12.20
CA VAL A 303 2.51 -4.56 13.43
C VAL A 303 1.84 -5.52 14.40
N LEU A 304 2.45 -5.70 15.57
CA LEU A 304 1.98 -6.61 16.59
C LEU A 304 0.72 -6.05 17.28
N LYS A 305 -0.20 -6.91 17.73
CA LYS A 305 -1.43 -6.52 18.43
C LYS A 305 -1.15 -5.84 19.77
N CYS A 306 -0.14 -6.32 20.48
CA CYS A 306 0.39 -5.76 21.72
C CYS A 306 1.91 -5.71 21.67
N PRO A 307 2.58 -4.98 22.59
CA PRO A 307 4.02 -4.98 22.68
C PRO A 307 4.56 -6.38 23.04
N TYR A 308 5.64 -6.81 22.39
CA TYR A 308 6.30 -8.09 22.63
C TYR A 308 7.70 -7.89 23.21
N ASN A 309 8.07 -8.76 24.14
CA ASN A 309 9.43 -8.84 24.67
C ASN A 309 10.39 -9.52 23.65
N TYR A 310 11.66 -9.60 24.02
CA TYR A 310 12.71 -10.19 23.18
C TYR A 310 12.38 -11.61 22.70
N GLU A 311 11.96 -12.53 23.58
CA GLU A 311 11.73 -13.93 23.24
C GLU A 311 10.57 -14.10 22.24
N LYS A 312 9.43 -13.44 22.49
CA LYS A 312 8.29 -13.45 21.58
C LYS A 312 8.63 -12.78 20.25
N THR A 313 9.40 -11.69 20.28
CA THR A 313 9.85 -11.01 19.05
C THR A 313 10.76 -11.92 18.22
N LYS A 314 11.67 -12.63 18.87
CA LYS A 314 12.57 -13.60 18.22
C LYS A 314 11.79 -14.70 17.50
N LEU A 315 10.74 -15.22 18.14
CA LEU A 315 9.82 -16.19 17.53
C LEU A 315 9.16 -15.60 16.25
N ILE A 316 8.63 -14.37 16.34
CA ILE A 316 7.98 -13.75 15.18
C ILE A 316 8.95 -13.52 14.03
N VAL A 317 10.16 -13.03 14.29
CA VAL A 317 11.19 -12.85 13.24
C VAL A 317 11.45 -14.19 12.54
N ARG A 318 11.57 -15.30 13.32
CA ARG A 318 11.77 -16.64 12.79
C ARG A 318 10.59 -17.14 11.95
N GLU A 319 9.35 -16.88 12.37
CA GLU A 319 8.16 -17.20 11.59
C GLU A 319 8.09 -16.39 10.29
N MET A 320 8.46 -15.10 10.37
CA MET A 320 8.40 -14.19 9.20
C MET A 320 9.44 -14.61 8.16
N ILE A 321 10.69 -14.88 8.56
CA ILE A 321 11.72 -15.24 7.60
C ILE A 321 11.47 -16.63 6.99
N ASP A 322 10.94 -17.56 7.76
CA ASP A 322 10.60 -18.91 7.26
C ASP A 322 9.57 -18.84 6.12
N GLN A 323 8.50 -18.06 6.28
CA GLN A 323 7.54 -17.88 5.21
C GLN A 323 8.10 -17.04 4.05
N HIS A 324 8.91 -16.02 4.35
CA HIS A 324 9.50 -15.13 3.34
C HIS A 324 10.46 -15.89 2.40
N VAL A 325 11.21 -16.86 2.92
CA VAL A 325 12.06 -17.73 2.09
C VAL A 325 11.23 -18.62 1.17
N LEU A 326 10.10 -19.15 1.62
CA LEU A 326 9.20 -19.89 0.74
C LEU A 326 8.66 -19.02 -0.40
N ASP A 327 8.40 -17.75 -0.13
CA ASP A 327 7.97 -16.79 -1.16
C ASP A 327 9.11 -16.50 -2.19
N LEU A 328 10.38 -16.48 -1.77
CA LEU A 328 11.53 -16.42 -2.69
C LEU A 328 11.60 -17.65 -3.59
N VAL A 329 11.52 -18.84 -3.02
CA VAL A 329 11.56 -20.10 -3.78
C VAL A 329 10.40 -20.19 -4.77
N ASP A 330 9.20 -19.80 -4.35
CA ASP A 330 8.01 -19.81 -5.23
C ASP A 330 8.16 -18.88 -6.44
N LYS A 331 8.89 -17.77 -6.26
CA LYS A 331 9.19 -16.79 -7.33
C LYS A 331 10.47 -17.13 -8.12
N GLY A 332 11.20 -18.17 -7.76
CA GLY A 332 12.49 -18.53 -8.36
C GLY A 332 13.56 -17.47 -8.12
N LEU A 333 13.55 -16.80 -6.97
CA LEU A 333 14.47 -15.72 -6.60
C LEU A 333 15.48 -16.17 -5.55
N VAL A 334 16.69 -15.61 -5.63
CA VAL A 334 17.77 -15.78 -4.65
C VAL A 334 18.28 -14.42 -4.18
N THR A 335 18.87 -14.39 -2.99
CA THR A 335 19.40 -13.17 -2.35
C THR A 335 20.77 -13.42 -1.74
N ASP A 336 21.58 -12.38 -1.61
CA ASP A 336 22.80 -12.33 -0.80
C ASP A 336 22.72 -11.28 0.30
N GLN A 337 21.55 -10.63 0.50
CA GLN A 337 21.44 -9.56 1.49
C GLN A 337 20.07 -9.57 2.20
N ILE A 338 20.12 -9.53 3.53
CA ILE A 338 18.95 -9.50 4.41
C ILE A 338 18.98 -8.19 5.19
N VAL A 339 17.84 -7.53 5.29
CA VAL A 339 17.64 -6.32 6.10
C VAL A 339 16.56 -6.58 7.13
N LEU A 340 16.83 -6.20 8.37
CA LEU A 340 15.89 -6.29 9.48
C LEU A 340 15.70 -4.91 10.12
N ASP A 341 14.43 -4.53 10.30
CA ASP A 341 14.02 -3.30 10.99
C ASP A 341 13.04 -3.64 12.11
N ILE A 342 13.37 -3.25 13.35
CA ILE A 342 12.60 -3.52 14.56
C ILE A 342 12.17 -2.21 15.17
N GLY A 343 10.86 -1.91 15.11
CA GLY A 343 10.26 -0.72 15.73
C GLY A 343 9.79 -1.00 17.15
N TYR A 344 10.26 -0.21 18.08
CA TYR A 344 9.89 -0.33 19.49
C TYR A 344 8.55 0.34 19.81
N ASP A 345 7.90 -0.11 20.87
CA ASP A 345 6.63 0.45 21.32
C ASP A 345 6.83 1.75 22.13
N ILE A 346 5.80 2.60 22.12
CA ILE A 346 5.76 3.83 22.90
C ILE A 346 5.78 3.56 24.41
N GLU A 347 5.28 2.40 24.86
CA GLU A 347 5.29 2.00 26.27
C GLU A 347 6.70 2.04 26.88
N ASN A 348 7.74 1.82 26.07
CA ASN A 348 9.12 1.94 26.54
C ASN A 348 9.49 3.34 27.10
N LEU A 349 8.77 4.39 26.65
CA LEU A 349 8.99 5.76 27.11
C LEU A 349 7.88 6.26 28.05
N THR A 350 6.75 5.56 28.13
CA THR A 350 5.59 5.95 28.97
C THR A 350 5.45 5.13 30.23
N ASP A 351 5.97 3.89 30.26
CA ASP A 351 6.04 3.09 31.50
C ASP A 351 7.25 3.54 32.34
N PRO A 352 7.04 4.04 33.57
CA PRO A 352 8.13 4.52 34.42
C PRO A 352 9.21 3.47 34.72
N LYS A 353 8.85 2.18 34.75
CA LYS A 353 9.78 1.08 35.06
C LYS A 353 10.74 0.81 33.90
N ILE A 354 10.30 1.03 32.67
CA ILE A 354 11.11 0.81 31.45
C ILE A 354 11.83 2.09 31.09
N SER A 355 11.14 3.24 31.09
CA SER A 355 11.70 4.53 30.70
C SER A 355 12.85 5.00 31.58
N ALA A 356 12.82 4.67 32.88
CA ALA A 356 13.93 4.99 33.81
C ALA A 356 15.26 4.29 33.44
N LYS A 357 15.19 3.17 32.72
CA LYS A 357 16.36 2.37 32.29
C LYS A 357 16.84 2.66 30.89
N TYR A 358 16.01 3.35 30.09
CA TYR A 358 16.33 3.63 28.71
C TYR A 358 17.04 4.99 28.55
N HIS A 359 18.26 4.95 28.11
CA HIS A 359 19.12 6.13 27.85
C HIS A 359 19.54 6.26 26.37
N GLY A 360 18.88 5.50 25.48
CA GLY A 360 19.19 5.51 24.05
C GLY A 360 18.51 6.64 23.27
N ASP A 361 18.73 6.66 21.96
CA ASP A 361 18.18 7.65 21.04
C ASP A 361 16.66 7.53 20.95
N VAL A 362 15.99 8.69 20.93
CA VAL A 362 14.54 8.82 20.75
C VAL A 362 14.24 9.48 19.42
N THR A 363 13.31 8.92 18.67
CA THR A 363 12.84 9.48 17.40
C THR A 363 11.36 9.82 17.47
N THR A 364 10.90 10.65 16.53
CA THR A 364 9.48 10.98 16.40
C THR A 364 8.88 10.17 15.25
N ASP A 365 7.83 9.39 15.53
CA ASP A 365 7.13 8.64 14.50
C ASP A 365 6.27 9.56 13.61
N ARG A 366 5.67 8.99 12.56
CA ARG A 366 4.81 9.74 11.61
C ARG A 366 3.56 10.37 12.25
N TYR A 367 3.21 9.97 13.47
CA TYR A 367 2.08 10.52 14.24
C TYR A 367 2.51 11.57 15.27
N GLY A 368 3.77 11.98 15.25
CA GLY A 368 4.32 12.96 16.19
C GLY A 368 4.66 12.38 17.56
N ARG A 369 4.61 11.05 17.77
CA ARG A 369 4.86 10.41 19.06
C ARG A 369 6.36 10.10 19.19
N LYS A 370 6.89 10.34 20.38
CA LYS A 370 8.26 9.94 20.71
C LYS A 370 8.30 8.42 20.94
N VAL A 371 9.24 7.74 20.30
CA VAL A 371 9.50 6.30 20.43
C VAL A 371 11.01 6.06 20.46
N PRO A 372 11.51 4.98 21.08
CA PRO A 372 12.91 4.60 20.94
C PRO A 372 13.29 4.44 19.46
N LYS A 373 14.51 4.82 19.11
CA LYS A 373 15.03 4.67 17.76
C LYS A 373 14.98 3.20 17.35
N HIS A 374 14.50 2.95 16.14
CA HIS A 374 14.41 1.60 15.56
C HIS A 374 15.78 0.90 15.57
N ALA A 375 15.78 -0.39 15.88
CA ALA A 375 16.92 -1.24 15.60
C ALA A 375 16.91 -1.61 14.12
N HIS A 376 17.97 -1.28 13.40
CA HIS A 376 18.11 -1.53 11.97
C HIS A 376 19.45 -2.16 11.68
N GLY A 377 19.47 -3.14 10.78
CA GLY A 377 20.71 -3.77 10.37
C GLY A 377 20.59 -4.55 9.08
N THR A 378 21.77 -4.87 8.55
CA THR A 378 21.94 -5.63 7.32
C THR A 378 22.87 -6.80 7.57
N ALA A 379 22.55 -7.96 7.03
CA ALA A 379 23.43 -9.13 6.91
C ALA A 379 23.67 -9.42 5.42
N ASN A 380 24.95 -9.57 5.06
CA ASN A 380 25.33 -10.04 3.72
C ASN A 380 25.71 -11.53 3.82
N LEU A 381 25.30 -12.30 2.82
CA LEU A 381 25.64 -13.70 2.67
C LEU A 381 26.80 -13.82 1.68
N GLU A 382 27.60 -14.85 1.81
CA GLU A 382 28.75 -15.10 0.93
C GLU A 382 28.33 -15.44 -0.50
N LYS A 383 27.21 -16.15 -0.64
CA LYS A 383 26.65 -16.58 -1.93
C LYS A 383 25.15 -16.29 -1.99
N LYS A 384 24.65 -16.03 -3.21
CA LYS A 384 23.23 -15.90 -3.47
C LYS A 384 22.51 -17.21 -3.24
N THR A 385 21.48 -17.20 -2.39
CA THR A 385 20.77 -18.42 -1.99
C THR A 385 19.29 -18.16 -1.74
N SER A 386 18.48 -19.23 -1.74
CA SER A 386 17.14 -19.33 -1.20
C SER A 386 17.02 -20.44 -0.14
N SER A 387 18.15 -20.85 0.45
CA SER A 387 18.16 -21.83 1.53
C SER A 387 17.51 -21.25 2.79
N SER A 388 16.50 -21.95 3.33
CA SER A 388 15.84 -21.57 4.58
C SER A 388 16.81 -21.61 5.76
N HIS A 389 17.73 -22.58 5.77
CA HIS A 389 18.70 -22.72 6.85
C HIS A 389 19.64 -21.51 6.89
N ILE A 390 20.33 -21.22 5.78
CA ILE A 390 21.33 -20.14 5.69
C ILE A 390 20.70 -18.77 5.97
N ILE A 391 19.57 -18.49 5.32
CA ILE A 391 18.88 -17.19 5.46
C ILE A 391 18.33 -17.02 6.88
N THR A 392 17.74 -18.06 7.47
CA THR A 392 17.21 -17.99 8.85
C THR A 392 18.33 -17.78 9.85
N GLU A 393 19.42 -18.53 9.75
CA GLU A 393 20.57 -18.39 10.64
C GLU A 393 21.16 -16.98 10.59
N ALA A 394 21.43 -16.46 9.39
CA ALA A 394 21.92 -15.10 9.21
C ALA A 394 20.95 -14.04 9.76
N THR A 395 19.63 -14.23 9.58
CA THR A 395 18.61 -13.33 10.12
C THR A 395 18.58 -13.36 11.64
N MET A 396 18.70 -14.54 12.26
CA MET A 396 18.68 -14.66 13.72
C MET A 396 19.95 -14.08 14.35
N ASN A 397 21.10 -14.28 13.73
CA ASN A 397 22.35 -13.65 14.16
C ASN A 397 22.30 -12.13 14.02
N LEU A 398 21.70 -11.61 12.93
CA LEU A 398 21.45 -10.19 12.76
C LEU A 398 20.52 -9.65 13.83
N PHE A 399 19.41 -10.34 14.10
CA PHE A 399 18.45 -9.96 15.15
C PHE A 399 19.12 -9.82 16.50
N ASP A 400 19.87 -10.85 16.94
CA ASP A 400 20.54 -10.89 18.25
C ASP A 400 21.62 -9.78 18.38
N ARG A 401 22.20 -9.35 17.26
CA ARG A 401 23.22 -8.27 17.21
C ARG A 401 22.62 -6.89 17.34
N ILE A 402 21.42 -6.65 16.74
CA ILE A 402 20.87 -5.27 16.64
C ILE A 402 19.83 -4.94 17.72
N ILE A 403 19.15 -5.97 18.27
CA ILE A 403 18.03 -5.77 19.19
C ILE A 403 18.48 -5.24 20.54
N ASN A 404 17.72 -4.31 21.10
CA ASN A 404 17.79 -4.03 22.53
C ASN A 404 16.83 -4.96 23.27
N LYS A 405 17.38 -5.88 24.07
CA LYS A 405 16.64 -6.96 24.74
C LYS A 405 15.69 -6.49 25.84
N ASP A 406 15.91 -5.29 26.36
CA ASP A 406 15.12 -4.72 27.44
C ASP A 406 13.89 -3.95 26.97
N LEU A 407 13.79 -3.73 25.64
CA LEU A 407 12.71 -2.94 25.05
C LEU A 407 11.59 -3.82 24.47
N LEU A 408 10.38 -3.31 24.61
CA LEU A 408 9.19 -3.88 24.00
C LEU A 408 9.09 -3.50 22.53
N VAL A 409 8.82 -4.48 21.69
CA VAL A 409 8.73 -4.35 20.22
C VAL A 409 7.28 -4.23 19.77
N ARG A 410 7.02 -3.37 18.79
CA ARG A 410 5.70 -3.16 18.18
C ARG A 410 5.63 -3.47 16.71
N ARG A 411 6.73 -3.34 15.99
CA ARG A 411 6.80 -3.53 14.55
C ARG A 411 8.04 -4.32 14.15
N ILE A 412 7.88 -5.21 13.20
CA ILE A 412 8.96 -5.99 12.62
C ILE A 412 8.84 -5.88 11.10
N THR A 413 9.96 -5.64 10.42
CA THR A 413 10.05 -5.70 8.97
C THR A 413 11.27 -6.50 8.58
N VAL A 414 11.09 -7.50 7.74
CA VAL A 414 12.15 -8.33 7.16
C VAL A 414 12.16 -8.07 5.67
N ALA A 415 13.33 -7.82 5.10
CA ALA A 415 13.49 -7.65 3.67
C ALA A 415 14.69 -8.45 3.15
N THR A 416 14.56 -8.98 1.95
CA THR A 416 15.67 -9.51 1.16
C THR A 416 15.91 -8.59 -0.02
N CYS A 417 17.17 -8.21 -0.22
CA CYS A 417 17.59 -7.24 -1.22
C CYS A 417 18.50 -7.89 -2.27
N LYS A 418 18.85 -7.15 -3.31
CA LYS A 418 19.70 -7.64 -4.41
C LYS A 418 19.18 -8.95 -5.03
N LEU A 419 17.86 -9.04 -5.15
CA LEU A 419 17.21 -10.23 -5.69
C LEU A 419 17.56 -10.40 -7.17
N VAL A 420 17.89 -11.63 -7.55
CA VAL A 420 18.05 -12.05 -8.94
C VAL A 420 17.28 -13.36 -9.16
N ARG A 421 16.95 -13.66 -10.40
CA ARG A 421 16.40 -14.98 -10.71
C ARG A 421 17.48 -16.03 -10.52
N GLU A 422 17.11 -17.15 -9.96
CA GLU A 422 18.05 -18.27 -9.75
C GLU A 422 18.65 -18.76 -11.06
N SER A 423 17.87 -18.75 -12.15
CA SER A 423 18.33 -19.06 -13.50
C SER A 423 19.45 -18.14 -14.01
N ASP A 424 19.50 -16.92 -13.49
CA ASP A 424 20.42 -15.88 -13.98
C ASP A 424 21.73 -15.84 -13.16
N VAL A 425 21.76 -16.59 -12.04
CA VAL A 425 22.99 -16.78 -11.27
C VAL A 425 23.91 -17.65 -12.13
N LYS A 426 24.78 -16.99 -12.89
CA LYS A 426 25.88 -17.68 -13.54
C LYS A 426 26.68 -18.39 -12.45
N ASN A 427 27.14 -19.61 -12.72
CA ASN A 427 28.17 -20.28 -11.92
C ASN A 427 29.44 -19.40 -12.00
N GLU A 428 29.44 -18.31 -11.25
CA GLU A 428 30.65 -17.57 -10.99
C GLU A 428 31.51 -18.52 -10.17
N THR A 429 32.43 -19.18 -10.85
CA THR A 429 33.59 -19.79 -10.19
C THR A 429 34.34 -18.61 -9.57
N VAL A 430 33.97 -18.26 -8.34
CA VAL A 430 34.79 -17.39 -7.52
C VAL A 430 36.12 -18.09 -7.41
N ALA A 431 37.17 -17.48 -7.94
CA ALA A 431 38.53 -18.00 -7.75
C ALA A 431 38.78 -17.93 -6.24
N GLU A 432 38.51 -19.02 -5.53
CA GLU A 432 38.81 -19.13 -4.12
C GLU A 432 40.33 -19.28 -3.98
N GLN A 433 40.91 -18.45 -3.12
CA GLN A 433 42.29 -18.59 -2.74
C GLN A 433 42.41 -19.89 -1.92
N ILE A 434 42.91 -20.94 -2.57
CA ILE A 434 43.12 -22.23 -1.92
C ILE A 434 44.22 -22.05 -0.86
N SER A 435 43.89 -22.33 0.38
CA SER A 435 44.91 -22.41 1.42
C SER A 435 45.86 -23.59 1.13
N LEU A 436 47.17 -23.37 1.29
CA LEU A 436 48.18 -24.40 1.14
C LEU A 436 47.98 -25.61 2.08
N PHE A 437 47.13 -25.44 3.09
CA PHE A 437 46.82 -26.49 4.11
C PHE A 437 45.48 -27.19 3.89
N ASP A 438 44.70 -26.83 2.87
CA ASP A 438 43.41 -27.45 2.56
C ASP A 438 43.67 -28.77 1.82
N ASN A 439 43.03 -29.86 2.28
CA ASN A 439 43.00 -31.10 1.56
C ASN A 439 41.96 -31.01 0.42
N PRO A 440 42.37 -31.02 -0.85
CA PRO A 440 41.43 -30.82 -1.98
C PRO A 440 40.32 -31.87 -2.02
N VAL A 441 40.60 -33.09 -1.62
CA VAL A 441 39.65 -34.22 -1.63
C VAL A 441 38.56 -34.03 -0.55
N GLU A 442 38.96 -33.58 0.62
CA GLU A 442 38.01 -33.31 1.71
C GLU A 442 37.16 -32.08 1.41
N LYS A 443 37.73 -31.05 0.79
CA LYS A 443 37.02 -29.87 0.33
C LYS A 443 35.97 -30.24 -0.70
N GLU A 444 36.33 -31.02 -1.72
CA GLU A 444 35.41 -31.46 -2.78
C GLU A 444 34.25 -32.31 -2.21
N LYS A 445 34.54 -33.23 -1.29
CA LYS A 445 33.52 -34.05 -0.60
C LYS A 445 32.56 -33.13 0.21
N ARG A 446 33.07 -32.13 0.89
CA ARG A 446 32.29 -31.19 1.69
C ARG A 446 31.38 -30.34 0.81
N GLU A 447 31.90 -29.79 -0.29
CA GLU A 447 31.12 -29.05 -1.26
C GLU A 447 30.03 -29.89 -1.94
N GLN A 448 30.34 -31.16 -2.24
CA GLN A 448 29.38 -32.09 -2.82
C GLN A 448 28.26 -32.43 -1.83
N ALA A 449 28.59 -32.64 -0.56
CA ALA A 449 27.60 -32.85 0.49
C ALA A 449 26.71 -31.63 0.72
N GLU A 450 27.30 -30.44 0.71
CA GLU A 450 26.57 -29.17 0.82
C GLU A 450 25.60 -28.97 -0.35
N ARG A 451 26.03 -29.18 -1.60
CA ARG A 451 25.18 -29.13 -2.79
C ARG A 451 24.00 -30.11 -2.71
N GLN A 452 24.26 -31.35 -2.25
CA GLN A 452 23.21 -32.35 -2.08
C GLN A 452 22.20 -31.93 -1.00
N ALA A 453 22.66 -31.37 0.12
CA ALA A 453 21.80 -30.86 1.19
C ALA A 453 20.91 -29.69 0.71
N LEU A 454 21.50 -28.75 -0.02
CA LEU A 454 20.75 -27.62 -0.61
C LEU A 454 19.69 -28.07 -1.62
N GLU A 455 20.02 -29.09 -2.44
CA GLU A 455 19.04 -29.63 -3.41
C GLU A 455 17.89 -30.36 -2.70
N GLN A 456 18.20 -31.16 -1.66
CA GLN A 456 17.16 -31.80 -0.84
C GLN A 456 16.28 -30.80 -0.12
N GLU A 457 16.86 -29.73 0.45
CA GLU A 457 16.12 -28.63 1.07
C GLU A 457 15.18 -27.98 0.06
N LYS A 458 15.67 -27.69 -1.14
CA LYS A 458 14.87 -27.07 -2.21
C LYS A 458 13.69 -27.94 -2.65
N GLN A 459 13.89 -29.25 -2.76
CA GLN A 459 12.79 -30.18 -3.08
C GLN A 459 11.74 -30.20 -1.97
N MET A 460 12.17 -30.17 -0.72
CA MET A 460 11.27 -30.07 0.43
C MET A 460 10.48 -28.75 0.40
N GLN A 461 11.14 -27.61 0.16
CA GLN A 461 10.50 -26.29 0.05
C GLN A 461 9.43 -26.29 -1.05
N LYS A 462 9.74 -26.81 -2.26
CA LYS A 462 8.78 -26.92 -3.36
C LYS A 462 7.58 -27.80 -2.99
N THR A 463 7.81 -28.89 -2.29
CA THR A 463 6.73 -29.77 -1.81
C THR A 463 5.82 -29.05 -0.82
N ILE A 464 6.41 -28.32 0.15
CA ILE A 464 5.66 -27.51 1.12
C ILE A 464 4.83 -26.43 0.40
N ILE A 465 5.41 -25.74 -0.57
CA ILE A 465 4.71 -24.73 -1.39
C ILE A 465 3.55 -25.37 -2.15
N GLY A 466 3.75 -26.53 -2.78
CA GLY A 466 2.70 -27.27 -3.48
C GLY A 466 1.52 -27.65 -2.58
N ILE A 467 1.81 -28.14 -1.37
CA ILE A 467 0.78 -28.45 -0.37
C ILE A 467 0.03 -27.18 0.06
N LYS A 468 0.76 -26.10 0.38
CA LYS A 468 0.15 -24.83 0.78
C LYS A 468 -0.71 -24.19 -0.31
N LYS A 469 -0.32 -24.31 -1.58
CA LYS A 469 -1.13 -23.82 -2.72
C LYS A 469 -2.42 -24.62 -2.90
N ARG A 470 -2.35 -25.94 -2.69
CA ARG A 470 -3.51 -26.83 -2.90
C ARG A 470 -4.50 -26.83 -1.73
N PHE A 471 -4.00 -26.75 -0.50
CA PHE A 471 -4.80 -26.97 0.71
C PHE A 471 -4.85 -25.77 1.64
N GLY A 472 -4.26 -24.63 1.24
CA GLY A 472 -4.21 -23.40 2.01
C GLY A 472 -2.91 -23.24 2.82
N LYS A 473 -2.59 -22.00 3.16
CA LYS A 473 -1.31 -21.65 3.81
C LYS A 473 -1.11 -22.30 5.18
N ASN A 474 -2.20 -22.68 5.86
CA ASN A 474 -2.17 -23.35 7.17
C ASN A 474 -2.17 -24.90 7.08
N ALA A 475 -2.15 -25.48 5.89
CA ALA A 475 -2.15 -26.93 5.71
C ALA A 475 -0.90 -27.62 6.26
N ILE A 476 0.23 -26.92 6.25
CA ILE A 476 1.50 -27.38 6.84
C ILE A 476 2.09 -26.27 7.71
N LEU A 477 2.35 -26.58 8.99
CA LEU A 477 2.88 -25.64 9.98
C LEU A 477 4.05 -26.29 10.73
N LYS A 478 4.98 -25.46 11.20
CA LYS A 478 6.08 -25.91 12.07
C LYS A 478 5.65 -25.84 13.55
N GLY A 479 6.25 -26.62 14.42
CA GLY A 479 5.94 -26.63 15.85
C GLY A 479 6.03 -25.23 16.50
N MET A 480 6.95 -24.38 16.02
CA MET A 480 7.07 -22.99 16.50
C MET A 480 5.80 -22.14 16.28
N ASN A 481 4.98 -22.46 15.27
CA ASN A 481 3.76 -21.72 14.95
C ASN A 481 2.61 -21.96 15.97
N PHE A 482 2.84 -22.85 16.96
CA PHE A 482 1.91 -23.15 18.05
C PHE A 482 2.39 -22.64 19.41
N GLN A 483 3.56 -22.00 19.47
CA GLN A 483 4.09 -21.42 20.69
C GLN A 483 3.30 -20.17 21.11
N ASP A 484 3.36 -19.83 22.40
CA ASP A 484 2.75 -18.61 22.90
C ASP A 484 3.37 -17.36 22.24
N GLY A 485 2.51 -16.52 21.71
CA GLY A 485 2.91 -15.33 20.96
C GLY A 485 3.11 -15.57 19.45
N ALA A 486 3.05 -16.80 18.94
CA ALA A 486 3.12 -17.07 17.50
C ALA A 486 1.97 -16.41 16.74
N THR A 487 2.25 -15.88 15.53
CA THR A 487 1.26 -15.15 14.71
C THR A 487 1.09 -15.72 13.31
N ALA A 488 1.90 -16.70 12.90
CA ALA A 488 1.91 -17.21 11.53
C ALA A 488 0.54 -17.71 11.07
N ARG A 489 -0.21 -18.41 11.93
CA ARG A 489 -1.54 -18.95 11.60
C ARG A 489 -2.52 -17.85 11.24
N GLU A 490 -2.63 -16.81 12.08
CA GLU A 490 -3.50 -15.66 11.81
C GLU A 490 -3.02 -14.86 10.59
N ARG A 491 -1.70 -14.71 10.43
CA ARG A 491 -1.12 -13.98 9.31
C ARG A 491 -1.35 -14.70 7.98
N ASN A 492 -1.37 -16.02 7.95
CA ASN A 492 -1.68 -16.81 6.77
C ASN A 492 -3.13 -16.64 6.27
N GLU A 493 -4.05 -16.21 7.16
CA GLU A 493 -5.44 -15.87 6.85
C GLU A 493 -5.61 -14.40 6.43
N GLN A 494 -4.51 -13.69 6.18
CA GLN A 494 -4.52 -12.28 5.82
C GLN A 494 -3.96 -12.06 4.41
N VAL A 495 -4.49 -11.02 3.75
CA VAL A 495 -3.94 -10.45 2.53
C VAL A 495 -3.62 -8.98 2.83
N GLY A 496 -2.36 -8.57 2.60
CA GLY A 496 -1.92 -7.21 2.91
C GLY A 496 -2.07 -6.80 4.39
N GLY A 497 -2.06 -7.77 5.33
CA GLY A 497 -2.22 -7.53 6.77
C GLY A 497 -3.68 -7.37 7.24
N HIS A 498 -4.65 -7.64 6.38
CA HIS A 498 -6.08 -7.61 6.68
C HIS A 498 -6.72 -8.97 6.40
N LYS A 499 -7.89 -9.26 6.98
CA LYS A 499 -8.62 -10.50 6.74
C LYS A 499 -8.81 -10.76 5.24
N ALA A 500 -8.53 -12.01 4.80
CA ALA A 500 -8.69 -12.44 3.42
C ALA A 500 -10.16 -12.51 2.99
#